data_cd2e65dba9b2ac516dd92bd794c9624f
#
_entry.id   cd2e65dba9b2ac516dd92bd794c9624f
#
_cell.length_a   1.000
_cell.length_b   1.000
_cell.length_c   1.000
_cell.angle_alpha   90.00
_cell.angle_beta   90.00
_cell.angle_gamma   90.00
#
_symmetry.space_group_name_H-M   'P 1'
#
loop_
_entity.id
_entity.type
_entity.pdbx_description
1 polymer ?
#
loop_
_entity_poly.entity_id
_entity_poly.type
_entity_poly.pdbx_seq_one_letter_code
_entity_poly.pdbx_strand_id
1 'polypeptide(L)'
;MGNIIFNTKFTLLLKIIFFLLSISVIYSCKITLKGSKPISLPSNNIKTDSMAADVKAQMLHCWNTYKKYAWGHDEVRPLAMSSKNYYNEPLMLTPISAYSTFRMMGLDQEAAECKELIMSRLNFDRDITVNHAEVVHVVLGGLLNAYEADNDEQWLDMAADLGNRLIPAFNAPWGLCYRQVNLKTGTTSGDICTPNEIGGMLMEYGTLSKYTGDAKYFDIAMKGTKSLYNRKSKINLLGSAMDVRSGTWTNPESNIMEGSDIWIDDLYKAAVLFNNAELYAMFTTNITAIIKYLREYTESGTWYENGNMNYGTQVHPEFSAQSCSFPALLMLYGNKTESDLVFESVIRYWSEYGMAPELMNYKSKQVISASYLLRPQPLLSAAVLNKYGNKSRYLQAGNYFYTQLVKFCRNDDNGFVALRDVRTLEKMDQLDYYFFGATLKYAYMLYNSEAARYLDTHVFNASGMMFKKPSNE
;
A
#
# COMPACT_ATOMS: atom_id res chain seq x y z
N MET A 1 12.81 -27.86 31.17
CA MET A 1 11.82 -27.07 31.94
C MET A 1 12.41 -25.69 32.19
N GLY A 2 11.98 -24.71 31.48
CA GLY A 2 12.38 -23.31 31.55
C GLY A 2 11.30 -22.50 30.85
N ASN A 3 10.12 -22.33 31.49
CA ASN A 3 8.95 -21.64 30.95
C ASN A 3 9.13 -20.11 31.01
N ILE A 4 9.12 -19.46 29.90
CA ILE A 4 8.17 -18.44 29.40
C ILE A 4 7.62 -17.53 30.53
N ILE A 5 8.39 -16.49 30.85
CA ILE A 5 7.93 -15.24 31.47
C ILE A 5 8.46 -14.07 30.63
N PHE A 6 8.12 -14.01 29.36
CA PHE A 6 8.56 -12.92 28.47
C PHE A 6 7.43 -11.99 28.01
N ASN A 7 6.16 -12.41 28.12
CA ASN A 7 5.07 -11.71 27.41
C ASN A 7 4.48 -10.49 28.14
N THR A 8 4.43 -10.51 29.47
CA THR A 8 3.86 -9.38 30.25
C THR A 8 4.82 -8.21 30.42
N LYS A 9 6.13 -8.48 30.48
CA LYS A 9 7.15 -7.42 30.61
C LYS A 9 7.35 -6.62 29.31
N PHE A 10 7.20 -7.25 28.15
CA PHE A 10 7.34 -6.58 26.86
C PHE A 10 6.17 -5.63 26.60
N THR A 11 4.93 -6.07 26.89
CA THR A 11 3.74 -5.20 26.76
C THR A 11 3.77 -4.05 27.76
N LEU A 12 4.33 -4.27 28.96
CA LEU A 12 4.49 -3.22 29.97
C LEU A 12 5.62 -2.26 29.58
N LEU A 13 6.72 -2.75 29.02
CA LEU A 13 7.84 -1.93 28.54
C LEU A 13 7.42 -1.05 27.35
N LEU A 14 6.66 -1.58 26.41
CA LEU A 14 6.04 -0.82 25.32
C LEU A 14 5.10 0.28 25.85
N LYS A 15 4.26 -0.02 26.85
CA LYS A 15 3.38 0.98 27.48
C LYS A 15 4.16 2.04 28.24
N ILE A 16 5.26 1.70 28.90
CA ILE A 16 6.11 2.65 29.65
C ILE A 16 6.91 3.53 28.68
N ILE A 17 7.43 2.98 27.58
CA ILE A 17 8.10 3.76 26.52
C ILE A 17 7.09 4.70 25.84
N PHE A 18 5.86 4.26 25.61
CA PHE A 18 4.76 5.12 25.14
C PHE A 18 4.44 6.26 26.10
N PHE A 19 4.43 5.99 27.42
CA PHE A 19 4.13 7.00 28.43
C PHE A 19 5.28 8.01 28.60
N LEU A 20 6.54 7.56 28.49
CA LEU A 20 7.71 8.47 28.59
C LEU A 20 7.93 9.30 27.32
N LEU A 21 7.62 8.77 26.13
CA LEU A 21 7.65 9.54 24.87
C LEU A 21 6.49 10.54 24.78
N SER A 22 5.34 10.26 25.38
CA SER A 22 4.23 11.23 25.43
C SER A 22 4.50 12.40 26.36
N ILE A 23 5.34 12.26 27.38
CA ILE A 23 5.73 13.34 28.31
C ILE A 23 6.79 14.24 27.70
N SER A 24 7.69 13.77 26.84
CA SER A 24 8.72 14.60 26.22
C SER A 24 8.21 15.48 25.07
N VAL A 25 7.02 15.20 24.53
CA VAL A 25 6.39 15.99 23.44
C VAL A 25 5.54 17.17 23.99
N ILE A 26 5.23 17.20 25.30
CA ILE A 26 4.38 18.24 25.90
C ILE A 26 5.11 19.59 26.09
N TYR A 27 6.45 19.63 25.95
CA TYR A 27 7.21 20.90 25.95
C TYR A 27 7.54 21.40 24.54
N SER A 28 6.58 21.43 23.65
CA SER A 28 6.73 22.07 22.35
C SER A 28 5.65 23.12 22.16
N CYS A 29 6.08 24.34 22.20
CA CYS A 29 5.46 25.57 21.70
C CYS A 29 3.96 25.44 21.37
N LYS A 30 3.09 26.11 22.11
CA LYS A 30 1.72 26.44 21.68
C LYS A 30 1.80 27.32 20.42
N ILE A 31 2.16 26.73 19.29
CA ILE A 31 1.79 27.28 18.00
C ILE A 31 0.28 27.11 17.96
N THR A 32 -0.43 28.20 18.16
CA THR A 32 -1.86 28.26 17.83
C THR A 32 -1.92 28.05 16.32
N LEU A 33 -2.06 26.78 15.91
CA LEU A 33 -2.35 26.42 14.54
C LEU A 33 -3.65 27.15 14.21
N LYS A 34 -3.58 28.25 13.47
CA LYS A 34 -4.72 28.76 12.72
C LYS A 34 -5.01 27.67 11.68
N GLY A 35 -5.69 26.59 12.12
CA GLY A 35 -6.07 25.51 11.26
C GLY A 35 -6.85 26.08 10.08
N SER A 36 -6.44 25.74 8.90
CA SER A 36 -7.21 26.01 7.69
C SER A 36 -8.65 25.55 7.96
N LYS A 37 -9.66 26.35 7.58
CA LYS A 37 -11.07 25.97 7.79
C LYS A 37 -11.32 24.62 7.14
N PRO A 38 -11.96 23.67 7.84
CA PRO A 38 -12.30 22.38 7.26
C PRO A 38 -13.13 22.56 5.99
N ILE A 39 -12.87 21.76 4.97
CA ILE A 39 -13.71 21.74 3.77
C ILE A 39 -15.09 21.22 4.16
N SER A 40 -16.14 21.86 3.69
CA SER A 40 -17.51 21.36 3.85
C SER A 40 -17.68 20.11 3.01
N LEU A 41 -17.92 18.98 3.66
CA LEU A 41 -18.28 17.72 3.00
C LEU A 41 -19.80 17.59 2.96
N PRO A 42 -20.36 16.90 1.97
CA PRO A 42 -21.79 16.63 1.93
C PRO A 42 -22.26 15.93 3.22
N SER A 43 -23.25 16.52 3.90
CA SER A 43 -23.78 16.02 5.18
C SER A 43 -24.95 15.06 5.00
N ASN A 44 -24.90 14.17 4.03
CA ASN A 44 -25.96 13.20 3.78
C ASN A 44 -25.96 12.11 4.86
N ASN A 45 -27.16 11.64 5.21
CA ASN A 45 -27.28 10.44 6.04
C ASN A 45 -26.78 9.22 5.24
N ILE A 46 -25.55 8.77 5.56
CA ILE A 46 -24.88 7.68 4.85
C ILE A 46 -25.48 6.35 5.32
N LYS A 47 -26.22 5.69 4.45
CA LYS A 47 -26.75 4.35 4.69
C LYS A 47 -25.66 3.32 4.36
N THR A 48 -24.86 2.95 5.33
CA THR A 48 -23.68 2.09 5.15
C THR A 48 -24.00 0.76 4.47
N ASP A 49 -25.09 0.08 4.84
CA ASP A 49 -25.48 -1.19 4.22
C ASP A 49 -25.79 -1.03 2.73
N SER A 50 -26.48 0.05 2.35
CA SER A 50 -26.78 0.36 0.96
C SER A 50 -25.50 0.68 0.17
N MET A 51 -24.56 1.39 0.80
CA MET A 51 -23.27 1.71 0.18
C MET A 51 -22.38 0.45 0.04
N ALA A 52 -22.39 -0.43 1.03
CA ALA A 52 -21.69 -1.72 0.93
C ALA A 52 -22.26 -2.59 -0.19
N ALA A 53 -23.59 -2.62 -0.35
CA ALA A 53 -24.24 -3.32 -1.45
C ALA A 53 -23.87 -2.70 -2.82
N ASP A 54 -23.79 -1.37 -2.90
CA ASP A 54 -23.35 -0.68 -4.12
C ASP A 54 -21.88 -1.04 -4.46
N VAL A 55 -20.97 -1.04 -3.51
CA VAL A 55 -19.58 -1.46 -3.76
C VAL A 55 -19.51 -2.89 -4.32
N LYS A 56 -20.31 -3.82 -3.78
CA LYS A 56 -20.41 -5.19 -4.36
C LYS A 56 -20.93 -5.17 -5.80
N ALA A 57 -21.95 -4.36 -6.09
CA ALA A 57 -22.49 -4.24 -7.44
C ALA A 57 -21.43 -3.68 -8.41
N GLN A 58 -20.65 -2.68 -8.00
CA GLN A 58 -19.54 -2.13 -8.80
C GLN A 58 -18.44 -3.17 -9.00
N MET A 59 -18.12 -3.98 -8.00
CA MET A 59 -17.17 -5.08 -8.11
C MET A 59 -17.60 -6.09 -9.16
N LEU A 60 -18.87 -6.54 -9.14
CA LEU A 60 -19.41 -7.45 -10.13
C LEU A 60 -19.48 -6.83 -11.54
N HIS A 61 -19.78 -5.54 -11.64
CA HIS A 61 -19.79 -4.82 -12.91
C HIS A 61 -18.40 -4.84 -13.57
N CYS A 62 -17.34 -4.54 -12.81
CA CYS A 62 -15.97 -4.62 -13.31
C CYS A 62 -15.53 -6.06 -13.61
N TRP A 63 -15.90 -7.00 -12.74
CA TRP A 63 -15.56 -8.41 -12.93
C TRP A 63 -16.16 -9.01 -14.20
N ASN A 64 -17.43 -8.69 -14.47
CA ASN A 64 -18.09 -9.13 -15.70
C ASN A 64 -17.41 -8.55 -16.94
N THR A 65 -16.90 -7.32 -16.86
CA THR A 65 -16.11 -6.71 -17.95
C THR A 65 -14.79 -7.44 -18.13
N TYR A 66 -14.08 -7.75 -17.03
CA TYR A 66 -12.84 -8.53 -17.07
C TYR A 66 -13.10 -9.95 -17.67
N LYS A 67 -14.13 -10.65 -17.20
CA LYS A 67 -14.49 -11.98 -17.74
C LYS A 67 -14.75 -11.93 -19.24
N LYS A 68 -15.42 -10.90 -19.71
CA LYS A 68 -15.82 -10.77 -21.12
C LYS A 68 -14.65 -10.47 -22.05
N TYR A 69 -13.67 -9.65 -21.62
CA TYR A 69 -12.66 -9.10 -22.53
C TYR A 69 -11.21 -9.45 -22.18
N ALA A 70 -10.95 -9.94 -20.96
CA ALA A 70 -9.58 -10.14 -20.47
C ALA A 70 -9.37 -11.44 -19.67
N TRP A 71 -10.24 -12.44 -19.83
CA TRP A 71 -10.18 -13.67 -19.05
C TRP A 71 -8.84 -14.41 -19.19
N GLY A 72 -8.09 -14.51 -18.09
CA GLY A 72 -6.76 -15.12 -18.05
C GLY A 72 -5.62 -14.18 -18.44
N HIS A 73 -5.89 -12.90 -18.66
CA HIS A 73 -4.90 -11.85 -18.85
C HIS A 73 -4.69 -11.04 -17.56
N ASP A 74 -3.71 -10.12 -17.57
CA ASP A 74 -3.40 -9.34 -16.37
C ASP A 74 -4.45 -8.27 -16.09
N GLU A 75 -4.90 -7.52 -17.10
CA GLU A 75 -5.84 -6.43 -16.97
C GLU A 75 -6.79 -6.32 -18.16
N VAL A 76 -7.92 -5.66 -17.93
CA VAL A 76 -8.86 -5.28 -18.97
C VAL A 76 -8.64 -3.82 -19.39
N ARG A 77 -8.83 -3.57 -20.70
CA ARG A 77 -8.94 -2.23 -21.30
C ARG A 77 -10.39 -1.95 -21.61
N PRO A 78 -11.11 -1.24 -20.72
CA PRO A 78 -12.57 -1.16 -20.79
C PRO A 78 -13.10 -0.41 -22.02
N LEU A 79 -12.36 0.63 -22.51
CA LEU A 79 -12.79 1.40 -23.66
C LEU A 79 -12.50 0.67 -24.98
N ALA A 80 -11.32 0.04 -25.09
CA ALA A 80 -10.95 -0.76 -26.26
C ALA A 80 -11.59 -2.16 -26.27
N MET A 81 -12.25 -2.56 -25.16
CA MET A 81 -12.85 -3.89 -25.01
C MET A 81 -11.86 -5.02 -25.29
N SER A 82 -10.65 -4.89 -24.74
CA SER A 82 -9.52 -5.79 -24.97
C SER A 82 -8.76 -6.08 -23.70
N SER A 83 -7.75 -6.96 -23.77
CA SER A 83 -6.87 -7.28 -22.63
C SER A 83 -5.54 -6.56 -22.71
N LYS A 84 -4.83 -6.53 -21.57
CA LYS A 84 -3.44 -6.11 -21.46
C LYS A 84 -2.68 -7.09 -20.59
N ASN A 85 -1.42 -7.36 -20.95
CA ASN A 85 -0.45 -8.01 -20.09
C ASN A 85 0.72 -7.06 -19.80
N TYR A 86 1.29 -7.19 -18.61
CA TYR A 86 2.49 -6.44 -18.21
C TYR A 86 3.75 -7.02 -18.82
N TYR A 87 3.75 -8.33 -19.05
CA TYR A 87 4.86 -9.09 -19.62
C TYR A 87 4.41 -9.80 -20.89
N ASN A 88 5.32 -10.45 -21.60
CA ASN A 88 4.99 -11.22 -22.82
C ASN A 88 3.97 -12.33 -22.57
N GLU A 89 3.95 -12.86 -21.32
CA GLU A 89 2.97 -13.83 -20.84
C GLU A 89 2.24 -13.28 -19.62
N PRO A 90 0.92 -13.56 -19.45
CA PRO A 90 0.14 -13.05 -18.34
C PRO A 90 0.51 -13.71 -17.02
N LEU A 91 0.60 -12.92 -15.95
CA LEU A 91 0.70 -13.39 -14.56
C LEU A 91 -0.64 -13.37 -13.83
N MET A 92 -1.74 -13.07 -14.54
CA MET A 92 -3.11 -13.05 -14.00
C MET A 92 -3.28 -12.10 -12.80
N LEU A 93 -2.74 -10.87 -12.90
CA LEU A 93 -2.70 -9.91 -11.80
C LEU A 93 -4.09 -9.58 -11.27
N THR A 94 -5.09 -9.40 -12.16
CA THR A 94 -6.48 -9.09 -11.73
C THR A 94 -7.13 -10.24 -10.95
N PRO A 95 -7.17 -11.51 -11.42
CA PRO A 95 -7.75 -12.60 -10.64
C PRO A 95 -7.07 -12.82 -9.30
N ILE A 96 -5.73 -12.77 -9.27
CA ILE A 96 -4.96 -12.92 -8.03
C ILE A 96 -5.32 -11.82 -7.04
N SER A 97 -5.37 -10.56 -7.48
CA SER A 97 -5.70 -9.44 -6.62
C SER A 97 -7.16 -9.46 -6.14
N ALA A 98 -8.08 -9.87 -7.01
CA ALA A 98 -9.51 -9.89 -6.71
C ALA A 98 -9.92 -10.99 -5.73
N TYR A 99 -9.22 -12.14 -5.72
CA TYR A 99 -9.63 -13.34 -4.99
C TYR A 99 -10.01 -13.07 -3.54
N SER A 100 -9.12 -12.48 -2.76
CA SER A 100 -9.37 -12.20 -1.35
C SER A 100 -10.46 -11.15 -1.13
N THR A 101 -10.66 -10.24 -2.07
CA THR A 101 -11.74 -9.26 -2.02
C THR A 101 -13.10 -9.94 -2.24
N PHE A 102 -13.18 -10.88 -3.17
CA PHE A 102 -14.38 -11.69 -3.36
C PHE A 102 -14.75 -12.49 -2.11
N ARG A 103 -13.75 -13.16 -1.50
CA ARG A 103 -13.95 -13.87 -0.22
C ARG A 103 -14.47 -12.94 0.87
N MET A 104 -13.87 -11.75 1.04
CA MET A 104 -14.31 -10.74 2.01
C MET A 104 -15.74 -10.25 1.74
N MET A 105 -16.13 -10.11 0.48
CA MET A 105 -17.46 -9.65 0.08
C MET A 105 -18.52 -10.77 0.10
N GLY A 106 -18.16 -12.04 0.30
CA GLY A 106 -19.06 -13.18 0.16
C GLY A 106 -19.52 -13.40 -1.28
N LEU A 107 -18.63 -13.15 -2.25
CA LEU A 107 -18.79 -13.41 -3.68
C LEU A 107 -18.10 -14.74 -4.01
N ASP A 108 -18.68 -15.83 -3.47
CA ASP A 108 -18.05 -17.16 -3.48
C ASP A 108 -17.94 -17.78 -4.87
N GLN A 109 -18.89 -17.48 -5.77
CA GLN A 109 -18.82 -17.94 -7.16
C GLN A 109 -17.64 -17.30 -7.88
N GLU A 110 -17.47 -15.98 -7.76
CA GLU A 110 -16.38 -15.24 -8.40
C GLU A 110 -15.02 -15.65 -7.83
N ALA A 111 -14.95 -15.93 -6.53
CA ALA A 111 -13.75 -16.48 -5.90
C ALA A 111 -13.41 -17.88 -6.45
N ALA A 112 -14.40 -18.76 -6.62
CA ALA A 112 -14.20 -20.09 -7.20
C ALA A 112 -13.73 -20.02 -8.66
N GLU A 113 -14.33 -19.14 -9.47
CA GLU A 113 -13.92 -18.87 -10.86
C GLU A 113 -12.45 -18.40 -10.93
N CYS A 114 -12.02 -17.49 -10.02
CA CYS A 114 -10.63 -17.05 -9.91
C CYS A 114 -9.70 -18.22 -9.60
N LYS A 115 -10.04 -19.02 -8.60
CA LYS A 115 -9.22 -20.16 -8.17
C LYS A 115 -9.05 -21.16 -9.30
N GLU A 116 -10.13 -21.56 -9.96
CA GLU A 116 -10.09 -22.49 -11.10
C GLU A 116 -9.21 -21.95 -12.22
N LEU A 117 -9.36 -20.66 -12.57
CA LEU A 117 -8.55 -20.04 -13.61
C LEU A 117 -7.06 -20.07 -13.26
N ILE A 118 -6.71 -19.65 -12.04
CA ILE A 118 -5.32 -19.56 -11.57
C ILE A 118 -4.70 -20.96 -11.52
N MET A 119 -5.37 -21.92 -10.87
CA MET A 119 -4.86 -23.30 -10.73
C MET A 119 -4.70 -24.02 -12.06
N SER A 120 -5.55 -23.73 -13.05
CA SER A 120 -5.49 -24.40 -14.35
C SER A 120 -4.47 -23.81 -15.32
N ARG A 121 -4.04 -22.54 -15.14
CA ARG A 121 -3.26 -21.84 -16.16
C ARG A 121 -1.98 -21.17 -15.66
N LEU A 122 -1.91 -20.77 -14.39
CA LEU A 122 -0.75 -20.03 -13.89
C LEU A 122 0.38 -21.01 -13.54
N ASN A 123 1.57 -20.75 -14.08
CA ASN A 123 2.82 -21.38 -13.69
C ASN A 123 3.94 -20.34 -13.84
N PHE A 124 5.10 -20.59 -13.27
CA PHE A 124 6.21 -19.64 -13.24
C PHE A 124 7.46 -20.14 -13.99
N ASP A 125 7.41 -21.32 -14.62
CA ASP A 125 8.48 -21.78 -15.54
C ASP A 125 8.38 -21.08 -16.89
N ARG A 126 8.59 -19.75 -16.86
CA ARG A 126 8.43 -18.86 -18.01
C ARG A 126 9.68 -18.03 -18.22
N ASP A 127 10.09 -17.89 -19.48
CA ASP A 127 11.22 -17.06 -19.87
C ASP A 127 10.79 -15.59 -19.99
N ILE A 128 10.40 -15.02 -18.86
CA ILE A 128 10.01 -13.62 -18.74
C ILE A 128 10.82 -12.94 -17.65
N THR A 129 11.23 -11.69 -17.92
CA THR A 129 11.88 -10.82 -16.95
C THR A 129 10.84 -9.93 -16.31
N VAL A 130 10.72 -10.01 -15.00
CA VAL A 130 9.68 -9.33 -14.21
C VAL A 130 10.25 -8.26 -13.30
N ASN A 131 9.45 -7.26 -12.94
CA ASN A 131 9.77 -6.38 -11.82
C ASN A 131 9.62 -7.17 -10.50
N HIS A 132 10.73 -7.29 -9.77
CA HIS A 132 10.81 -8.11 -8.57
C HIS A 132 9.79 -7.68 -7.50
N ALA A 133 9.80 -6.41 -7.12
CA ALA A 133 8.92 -5.89 -6.06
C ALA A 133 7.44 -5.97 -6.44
N GLU A 134 7.09 -5.64 -7.69
CA GLU A 134 5.70 -5.72 -8.16
C GLU A 134 5.17 -7.15 -8.09
N VAL A 135 5.93 -8.13 -8.59
CA VAL A 135 5.52 -9.54 -8.57
C VAL A 135 5.47 -10.08 -7.14
N VAL A 136 6.38 -9.64 -6.25
CA VAL A 136 6.31 -9.98 -4.82
C VAL A 136 5.03 -9.44 -4.19
N HIS A 137 4.73 -8.16 -4.36
CA HIS A 137 3.55 -7.55 -3.71
C HIS A 137 2.22 -8.10 -4.25
N VAL A 138 2.14 -8.34 -5.56
CA VAL A 138 0.87 -8.71 -6.19
C VAL A 138 0.72 -10.22 -6.26
N VAL A 139 1.68 -10.91 -6.88
CA VAL A 139 1.53 -12.33 -7.18
C VAL A 139 1.85 -13.18 -5.95
N LEU A 140 3.05 -13.02 -5.39
CA LEU A 140 3.44 -13.77 -4.19
C LEU A 140 2.51 -13.44 -3.01
N GLY A 141 2.27 -12.13 -2.77
CA GLY A 141 1.35 -11.67 -1.74
C GLY A 141 -0.08 -12.19 -1.94
N GLY A 142 -0.57 -12.22 -3.19
CA GLY A 142 -1.90 -12.73 -3.52
C GLY A 142 -2.05 -14.23 -3.30
N LEU A 143 -1.04 -15.03 -3.68
CA LEU A 143 -1.02 -16.49 -3.44
C LEU A 143 -1.01 -16.79 -1.93
N LEU A 144 -0.18 -16.10 -1.16
CA LEU A 144 -0.13 -16.25 0.30
C LEU A 144 -1.44 -15.82 0.97
N ASN A 145 -2.04 -14.73 0.49
CA ASN A 145 -3.34 -14.29 0.99
C ASN A 145 -4.47 -15.28 0.63
N ALA A 146 -4.41 -15.92 -0.53
CA ALA A 146 -5.35 -16.99 -0.90
C ALA A 146 -5.16 -18.23 -0.01
N TYR A 147 -3.92 -18.61 0.28
CA TYR A 147 -3.61 -19.67 1.23
C TYR A 147 -4.19 -19.38 2.62
N GLU A 148 -4.01 -18.17 3.14
CA GLU A 148 -4.59 -17.77 4.43
C GLU A 148 -6.13 -17.79 4.45
N ALA A 149 -6.78 -17.64 3.28
CA ALA A 149 -8.23 -17.60 3.17
C ALA A 149 -8.88 -19.00 3.14
N ASP A 150 -8.23 -20.00 2.54
CA ASP A 150 -8.85 -21.33 2.35
C ASP A 150 -7.99 -22.52 2.78
N ASN A 151 -6.73 -22.29 3.20
CA ASN A 151 -5.76 -23.32 3.62
C ASN A 151 -5.50 -24.43 2.58
N ASP A 152 -5.63 -24.11 1.27
CA ASP A 152 -5.32 -25.06 0.20
C ASP A 152 -3.82 -25.00 -0.12
N GLU A 153 -3.12 -26.11 0.12
CA GLU A 153 -1.67 -26.25 -0.06
C GLU A 153 -1.21 -25.92 -1.48
N GLN A 154 -2.06 -26.05 -2.51
CA GLN A 154 -1.70 -25.67 -3.86
C GLN A 154 -1.30 -24.20 -3.99
N TRP A 155 -1.93 -23.31 -3.21
CA TRP A 155 -1.52 -21.90 -3.16
C TRP A 155 -0.12 -21.72 -2.58
N LEU A 156 0.19 -22.47 -1.52
CA LEU A 156 1.50 -22.42 -0.88
C LEU A 156 2.60 -23.00 -1.76
N ASP A 157 2.34 -24.10 -2.46
CA ASP A 157 3.26 -24.70 -3.42
C ASP A 157 3.59 -23.72 -4.56
N MET A 158 2.59 -23.04 -5.11
CA MET A 158 2.79 -21.99 -6.12
C MET A 158 3.57 -20.80 -5.55
N ALA A 159 3.28 -20.38 -4.33
CA ALA A 159 4.00 -19.30 -3.68
C ALA A 159 5.47 -19.64 -3.43
N ALA A 160 5.75 -20.89 -3.05
CA ALA A 160 7.11 -21.38 -2.84
C ALA A 160 7.90 -21.49 -4.15
N ASP A 161 7.28 -22.00 -5.25
CA ASP A 161 7.92 -22.00 -6.57
C ASP A 161 8.27 -20.59 -7.03
N LEU A 162 7.31 -19.66 -6.95
CA LEU A 162 7.56 -18.26 -7.31
C LEU A 162 8.64 -17.61 -6.42
N GLY A 163 8.55 -17.79 -5.09
CA GLY A 163 9.54 -17.27 -4.15
C GLY A 163 10.96 -17.72 -4.47
N ASN A 164 11.15 -19.02 -4.82
CA ASN A 164 12.44 -19.54 -5.22
C ASN A 164 12.97 -18.89 -6.51
N ARG A 165 12.10 -18.62 -7.48
CA ARG A 165 12.47 -17.98 -8.76
C ARG A 165 12.79 -16.49 -8.60
N LEU A 166 12.28 -15.84 -7.55
CA LEU A 166 12.51 -14.42 -7.26
C LEU A 166 13.77 -14.18 -6.41
N ILE A 167 14.24 -15.16 -5.61
CA ILE A 167 15.45 -15.04 -4.77
C ILE A 167 16.69 -14.52 -5.52
N PRO A 168 16.98 -14.91 -6.80
CA PRO A 168 18.14 -14.39 -7.51
C PRO A 168 18.23 -12.86 -7.60
N ALA A 169 17.09 -12.13 -7.48
CA ALA A 169 17.12 -10.67 -7.42
C ALA A 169 17.99 -10.12 -6.29
N PHE A 170 18.11 -10.85 -5.17
CA PHE A 170 18.96 -10.46 -4.03
C PHE A 170 20.47 -10.74 -4.22
N ASN A 171 20.91 -11.18 -5.40
CA ASN A 171 22.33 -11.38 -5.69
C ASN A 171 23.09 -10.07 -5.95
N ALA A 172 22.46 -8.92 -5.78
CA ALA A 172 23.17 -7.65 -5.84
C ALA A 172 24.21 -7.54 -4.72
N PRO A 173 25.33 -6.81 -4.93
CA PRO A 173 26.31 -6.54 -3.90
C PRO A 173 25.69 -5.96 -2.63
N TRP A 174 26.37 -6.11 -1.51
CA TRP A 174 25.96 -5.54 -0.22
C TRP A 174 24.68 -6.14 0.40
N GLY A 175 24.10 -7.18 -0.22
CA GLY A 175 22.81 -7.74 0.19
C GLY A 175 21.60 -6.91 -0.25
N LEU A 176 21.79 -5.99 -1.20
CA LEU A 176 20.72 -5.28 -1.88
C LEU A 176 20.04 -6.18 -2.93
N CYS A 177 19.04 -5.69 -3.63
CA CYS A 177 18.39 -6.46 -4.70
C CYS A 177 18.30 -5.65 -5.99
N TYR A 178 18.33 -6.36 -7.11
CA TYR A 178 18.06 -5.83 -8.44
C TYR A 178 16.58 -5.61 -8.65
N ARG A 179 16.24 -4.64 -9.50
CA ARG A 179 14.85 -4.34 -9.86
C ARG A 179 14.15 -5.47 -10.60
N GLN A 180 14.89 -6.21 -11.42
CA GLN A 180 14.34 -7.21 -12.33
C GLN A 180 15.02 -8.56 -12.17
N VAL A 181 14.21 -9.62 -12.38
CA VAL A 181 14.67 -11.01 -12.42
C VAL A 181 13.92 -11.78 -13.49
N ASN A 182 14.62 -12.63 -14.23
CA ASN A 182 14.00 -13.59 -15.15
C ASN A 182 13.57 -14.84 -14.38
N LEU A 183 12.29 -15.20 -14.48
CA LEU A 183 11.72 -16.30 -13.70
C LEU A 183 12.27 -17.68 -14.07
N LYS A 184 12.75 -17.88 -15.31
CA LYS A 184 13.31 -19.15 -15.76
C LYS A 184 14.80 -19.24 -15.52
N THR A 185 15.54 -18.22 -15.87
CA THR A 185 17.02 -18.25 -15.87
C THR A 185 17.64 -17.70 -14.60
N GLY A 186 16.90 -16.94 -13.80
CA GLY A 186 17.42 -16.20 -12.65
C GLY A 186 18.32 -15.01 -13.03
N THR A 187 18.42 -14.66 -14.31
CA THR A 187 19.20 -13.49 -14.75
C THR A 187 18.58 -12.22 -14.22
N THR A 188 19.43 -11.31 -13.69
CA THR A 188 19.01 -10.07 -13.03
C THR A 188 19.45 -8.84 -13.80
N SER A 189 18.70 -7.74 -13.66
CA SER A 189 18.99 -6.43 -14.25
C SER A 189 18.29 -5.30 -13.48
N GLY A 190 18.58 -4.05 -13.88
CA GLY A 190 18.00 -2.88 -13.24
C GLY A 190 18.72 -2.49 -11.96
N ASP A 191 19.83 -1.77 -12.12
CA ASP A 191 20.75 -1.43 -11.04
C ASP A 191 20.28 -0.26 -10.18
N ILE A 192 19.41 0.60 -10.73
CA ILE A 192 18.87 1.76 -10.00
C ILE A 192 17.52 1.36 -9.40
N CYS A 193 17.46 1.30 -8.08
CA CYS A 193 16.30 0.87 -7.32
C CYS A 193 15.85 1.92 -6.31
N THR A 194 14.57 1.91 -6.02
CA THR A 194 13.96 2.74 -4.96
C THR A 194 13.99 2.02 -3.61
N PRO A 195 13.76 2.71 -2.48
CA PRO A 195 13.60 2.06 -1.18
C PRO A 195 12.52 0.96 -1.17
N ASN A 196 11.40 1.18 -1.86
CA ASN A 196 10.32 0.18 -1.98
C ASN A 196 10.80 -1.12 -2.63
N GLU A 197 11.59 -1.00 -3.71
CA GLU A 197 12.11 -2.14 -4.48
C GLU A 197 13.21 -2.91 -3.75
N ILE A 198 13.88 -2.28 -2.77
CA ILE A 198 14.97 -2.93 -2.02
C ILE A 198 14.47 -3.54 -0.71
N GLY A 199 13.64 -2.84 0.04
CA GLY A 199 13.33 -3.18 1.42
C GLY A 199 11.84 -3.30 1.76
N GLY A 200 10.94 -3.04 0.81
CA GLY A 200 9.49 -3.04 1.04
C GLY A 200 8.80 -4.39 0.80
N MET A 201 9.43 -5.52 1.07
CA MET A 201 8.94 -6.87 0.73
C MET A 201 8.97 -7.86 1.90
N LEU A 202 9.11 -7.35 3.12
CA LEU A 202 9.26 -8.18 4.32
C LEU A 202 8.01 -8.99 4.64
N MET A 203 6.83 -8.42 4.40
CA MET A 203 5.57 -9.09 4.74
C MET A 203 5.39 -10.36 3.92
N GLU A 204 5.63 -10.32 2.62
CA GLU A 204 5.47 -11.44 1.71
C GLU A 204 6.50 -12.54 1.96
N TYR A 205 7.79 -12.18 1.95
CA TYR A 205 8.85 -13.16 2.19
C TYR A 205 8.82 -13.74 3.61
N GLY A 206 8.48 -12.93 4.62
CA GLY A 206 8.33 -13.40 5.98
C GLY A 206 7.13 -14.34 6.15
N THR A 207 6.01 -14.04 5.48
CA THR A 207 4.84 -14.92 5.48
C THR A 207 5.12 -16.23 4.74
N LEU A 208 5.86 -16.17 3.63
CA LEU A 208 6.31 -17.37 2.91
C LEU A 208 7.21 -18.24 3.82
N SER A 209 8.19 -17.64 4.54
CA SER A 209 9.00 -18.36 5.52
C SER A 209 8.15 -19.00 6.61
N LYS A 210 7.16 -18.28 7.13
CA LYS A 210 6.27 -18.75 8.20
C LYS A 210 5.52 -20.02 7.78
N TYR A 211 4.97 -20.05 6.56
CA TYR A 211 4.14 -21.18 6.12
C TYR A 211 4.94 -22.34 5.55
N THR A 212 6.05 -22.08 4.87
CA THR A 212 6.93 -23.14 4.36
C THR A 212 7.86 -23.73 5.42
N GLY A 213 8.09 -23.04 6.53
CA GLY A 213 9.10 -23.39 7.53
C GLY A 213 10.54 -23.11 7.09
N ASP A 214 10.75 -22.53 5.91
CA ASP A 214 12.09 -22.23 5.36
C ASP A 214 12.48 -20.76 5.66
N ALA A 215 13.39 -20.56 6.59
CA ALA A 215 13.82 -19.24 7.03
C ALA A 215 14.51 -18.41 5.94
N LYS A 216 15.00 -19.04 4.88
CA LYS A 216 15.80 -18.36 3.82
C LYS A 216 15.10 -17.16 3.22
N TYR A 217 13.77 -17.18 3.08
CA TYR A 217 13.00 -16.11 2.45
C TYR A 217 12.99 -14.85 3.35
N PHE A 218 12.69 -15.04 4.64
CA PHE A 218 12.73 -13.93 5.60
C PHE A 218 14.16 -13.37 5.77
N ASP A 219 15.14 -14.27 5.88
CA ASP A 219 16.54 -13.88 6.12
C ASP A 219 17.09 -13.03 4.98
N ILE A 220 16.77 -13.39 3.71
CA ILE A 220 17.25 -12.65 2.55
C ILE A 220 16.58 -11.27 2.44
N ALA A 221 15.25 -11.19 2.66
CA ALA A 221 14.54 -9.91 2.68
C ALA A 221 15.01 -9.02 3.84
N MET A 222 15.22 -9.58 5.02
CA MET A 222 15.73 -8.88 6.18
C MET A 222 17.14 -8.35 5.96
N LYS A 223 18.01 -9.11 5.26
CA LYS A 223 19.34 -8.65 4.86
C LYS A 223 19.26 -7.45 3.94
N GLY A 224 18.39 -7.46 2.93
CA GLY A 224 18.15 -6.33 2.03
C GLY A 224 17.66 -5.08 2.78
N THR A 225 16.68 -5.26 3.64
CA THR A 225 16.11 -4.22 4.50
C THR A 225 17.18 -3.58 5.40
N LYS A 226 17.98 -4.39 6.10
CA LYS A 226 19.09 -3.89 6.94
C LYS A 226 20.14 -3.18 6.13
N SER A 227 20.47 -3.70 4.95
CA SER A 227 21.46 -3.09 4.07
C SER A 227 21.01 -1.70 3.61
N LEU A 228 19.76 -1.56 3.22
CA LEU A 228 19.17 -0.26 2.86
C LEU A 228 19.14 0.69 4.07
N TYR A 229 18.61 0.24 5.21
CA TYR A 229 18.51 1.04 6.43
C TYR A 229 19.87 1.58 6.89
N ASN A 230 20.94 0.79 6.80
CA ASN A 230 22.29 1.21 7.17
C ASN A 230 22.88 2.30 6.27
N ARG A 231 22.23 2.59 5.13
CA ARG A 231 22.58 3.66 4.19
C ARG A 231 21.80 4.94 4.39
N LYS A 232 20.99 5.02 5.46
CA LYS A 232 20.35 6.29 5.85
C LYS A 232 21.40 7.36 6.15
N SER A 233 21.00 8.60 5.97
CA SER A 233 21.84 9.76 6.31
C SER A 233 22.04 9.91 7.82
N LYS A 234 22.89 10.85 8.20
CA LYS A 234 23.12 11.21 9.62
C LYS A 234 21.87 11.74 10.32
N ILE A 235 20.89 12.23 9.57
CA ILE A 235 19.61 12.70 10.09
C ILE A 235 18.50 11.64 9.94
N ASN A 236 18.85 10.40 9.60
CA ASN A 236 17.99 9.23 9.50
C ASN A 236 16.94 9.28 8.36
N LEU A 237 17.16 10.06 7.32
CA LEU A 237 16.39 10.02 6.08
C LEU A 237 17.07 9.12 5.04
N LEU A 238 16.27 8.60 4.10
CA LEU A 238 16.72 7.84 2.94
C LEU A 238 16.56 8.69 1.67
N GLY A 239 17.39 8.44 0.66
CA GLY A 239 17.16 8.97 -0.69
C GLY A 239 16.05 8.20 -1.42
N SER A 240 15.67 8.65 -2.60
CA SER A 240 14.59 8.04 -3.41
C SER A 240 15.09 7.07 -4.47
N ALA A 241 16.38 7.08 -4.83
CA ALA A 241 16.95 6.12 -5.76
C ALA A 241 18.42 5.80 -5.40
N MET A 242 18.78 4.51 -5.55
CA MET A 242 20.10 3.98 -5.23
C MET A 242 20.61 3.10 -6.36
N ASP A 243 21.89 3.22 -6.67
CA ASP A 243 22.59 2.23 -7.47
C ASP A 243 23.01 1.06 -6.55
N VAL A 244 22.40 -0.11 -6.77
CA VAL A 244 22.60 -1.28 -5.92
C VAL A 244 23.94 -1.97 -6.13
N ARG A 245 24.64 -1.71 -7.23
CA ARG A 245 26.01 -2.22 -7.47
C ARG A 245 27.04 -1.49 -6.62
N SER A 246 26.98 -0.17 -6.60
CA SER A 246 27.87 0.66 -5.80
C SER A 246 27.39 0.81 -4.36
N GLY A 247 26.08 0.64 -4.09
CA GLY A 247 25.46 0.90 -2.81
C GLY A 247 25.34 2.39 -2.48
N THR A 248 25.37 3.28 -3.48
CA THR A 248 25.33 4.73 -3.33
C THR A 248 23.99 5.32 -3.80
N TRP A 249 23.54 6.38 -3.12
CA TRP A 249 22.35 7.12 -3.52
C TRP A 249 22.61 7.88 -4.81
N THR A 250 21.76 7.66 -5.83
CA THR A 250 21.76 8.41 -7.10
C THR A 250 20.80 9.59 -7.05
N ASN A 251 19.76 9.51 -6.20
CA ASN A 251 18.90 10.64 -5.90
C ASN A 251 18.82 10.84 -4.37
N PRO A 252 19.33 11.96 -3.82
CA PRO A 252 19.32 12.25 -2.39
C PRO A 252 18.01 12.87 -1.88
N GLU A 253 16.97 12.96 -2.69
CA GLU A 253 15.67 13.43 -2.24
C GLU A 253 14.96 12.37 -1.41
N SER A 254 14.46 12.78 -0.24
CA SER A 254 13.63 11.97 0.65
C SER A 254 12.18 12.44 0.57
N ASN A 255 11.24 11.50 0.52
CA ASN A 255 9.82 11.80 0.40
C ASN A 255 8.96 10.66 0.97
N ILE A 256 7.62 10.82 0.92
CA ILE A 256 6.61 9.80 1.26
C ILE A 256 5.75 9.46 0.02
N MET A 257 6.30 9.63 -1.16
CA MET A 257 5.64 9.38 -2.44
C MET A 257 6.07 8.03 -3.02
N GLU A 258 5.66 7.78 -4.25
CA GLU A 258 6.01 6.58 -5.01
C GLU A 258 7.52 6.29 -4.95
N GLY A 259 7.86 5.04 -4.63
CA GLY A 259 9.23 4.58 -4.46
C GLY A 259 9.76 4.61 -3.02
N SER A 260 9.12 5.36 -2.10
CA SER A 260 9.53 5.46 -0.70
C SER A 260 8.39 5.22 0.31
N ASP A 261 7.14 5.31 -0.13
CA ASP A 261 5.93 5.16 0.68
C ASP A 261 5.77 3.74 1.25
N ILE A 262 6.04 2.72 0.44
CA ILE A 262 5.93 1.31 0.85
C ILE A 262 7.02 0.95 1.87
N TRP A 263 8.23 1.46 1.72
CA TRP A 263 9.33 1.19 2.64
C TRP A 263 8.97 1.46 4.10
N ILE A 264 8.46 2.66 4.39
CA ILE A 264 8.13 3.04 5.77
C ILE A 264 6.89 2.31 6.29
N ASP A 265 5.93 2.05 5.41
CA ASP A 265 4.71 1.31 5.72
C ASP A 265 5.01 -0.16 6.02
N ASP A 266 5.86 -0.81 5.20
CA ASP A 266 6.27 -2.20 5.35
C ASP A 266 7.08 -2.43 6.64
N LEU A 267 7.99 -1.53 6.99
CA LEU A 267 8.73 -1.62 8.27
C LEU A 267 7.80 -1.70 9.47
N TYR A 268 6.76 -0.87 9.52
CA TYR A 268 5.78 -0.88 10.61
C TYR A 268 4.96 -2.16 10.59
N LYS A 269 4.40 -2.49 9.45
CA LYS A 269 3.48 -3.63 9.31
C LYS A 269 4.19 -4.96 9.51
N ALA A 270 5.41 -5.12 8.98
CA ALA A 270 6.23 -6.30 9.22
C ALA A 270 6.66 -6.41 10.69
N ALA A 271 6.98 -5.29 11.36
CA ALA A 271 7.25 -5.29 12.79
C ALA A 271 6.06 -5.82 13.61
N VAL A 272 4.84 -5.42 13.25
CA VAL A 272 3.59 -5.90 13.87
C VAL A 272 3.32 -7.36 13.52
N LEU A 273 3.47 -7.72 12.23
CA LEU A 273 3.17 -9.07 11.72
C LEU A 273 4.07 -10.15 12.33
N PHE A 274 5.36 -9.84 12.52
CA PHE A 274 6.35 -10.78 13.02
C PHE A 274 6.76 -10.53 14.47
N ASN A 275 6.10 -9.59 15.15
CA ASN A 275 6.45 -9.16 16.53
C ASN A 275 7.97 -8.85 16.64
N ASN A 276 8.51 -8.11 15.66
CA ASN A 276 9.94 -7.87 15.51
C ASN A 276 10.34 -6.48 16.00
N ALA A 277 11.03 -6.44 17.15
CA ALA A 277 11.46 -5.20 17.79
C ALA A 277 12.53 -4.43 16.98
N GLU A 278 13.37 -5.12 16.19
CA GLU A 278 14.38 -4.47 15.36
C GLU A 278 13.74 -3.69 14.22
N LEU A 279 12.77 -4.28 13.53
CA LEU A 279 11.99 -3.59 12.50
C LEU A 279 11.22 -2.39 13.06
N TYR A 280 10.64 -2.55 14.25
CA TYR A 280 9.95 -1.45 14.93
C TYR A 280 10.90 -0.30 15.27
N ALA A 281 12.13 -0.59 15.71
CA ALA A 281 13.15 0.43 15.98
C ALA A 281 13.60 1.15 14.69
N MET A 282 13.75 0.42 13.57
CA MET A 282 14.04 1.01 12.26
C MET A 282 12.91 1.95 11.82
N PHE A 283 11.66 1.48 11.92
CA PHE A 283 10.49 2.28 11.63
C PHE A 283 10.46 3.57 12.46
N THR A 284 10.60 3.43 13.80
CA THR A 284 10.52 4.58 14.71
C THR A 284 11.59 5.62 14.41
N THR A 285 12.79 5.18 14.04
CA THR A 285 13.89 6.07 13.66
C THR A 285 13.55 6.84 12.37
N ASN A 286 13.07 6.16 11.34
CA ASN A 286 12.76 6.80 10.06
C ASN A 286 11.52 7.69 10.15
N ILE A 287 10.40 7.22 10.76
CA ILE A 287 9.18 8.02 10.85
C ILE A 287 9.40 9.31 11.66
N THR A 288 10.22 9.24 12.72
CA THR A 288 10.60 10.43 13.50
C THR A 288 11.35 11.44 12.65
N ALA A 289 12.28 10.98 11.80
CA ALA A 289 13.01 11.85 10.88
C ALA A 289 12.10 12.44 9.80
N ILE A 290 11.23 11.65 9.20
CA ILE A 290 10.23 12.11 8.21
C ILE A 290 9.36 13.21 8.82
N ILE A 291 8.77 12.99 10.00
CA ILE A 291 7.93 13.98 10.68
C ILE A 291 8.73 15.25 11.03
N LYS A 292 9.99 15.11 11.42
CA LYS A 292 10.82 16.25 11.83
C LYS A 292 11.24 17.11 10.65
N TYR A 293 11.64 16.52 9.53
CA TYR A 293 12.35 17.22 8.46
C TYR A 293 11.50 17.46 7.21
N LEU A 294 10.49 16.61 6.92
CA LEU A 294 9.69 16.74 5.71
C LEU A 294 8.32 17.39 5.95
N ARG A 295 7.89 17.47 7.22
CA ARG A 295 6.60 18.09 7.55
C ARG A 295 6.62 19.59 7.34
N GLU A 296 5.58 20.08 6.70
CA GLU A 296 5.33 21.52 6.53
C GLU A 296 3.90 21.90 6.96
N TYR A 297 3.80 22.98 7.71
CA TYR A 297 2.53 23.61 8.05
C TYR A 297 2.30 24.80 7.13
N THR A 298 1.18 24.80 6.41
CA THR A 298 0.75 25.88 5.54
C THR A 298 -0.66 26.36 5.92
N GLU A 299 -1.13 27.47 5.35
CA GLU A 299 -2.53 27.90 5.49
C GLU A 299 -3.52 26.87 4.89
N SER A 300 -3.07 26.08 3.92
CA SER A 300 -3.89 25.04 3.28
C SER A 300 -3.89 23.70 4.00
N GLY A 301 -3.01 23.46 4.96
CA GLY A 301 -2.97 22.19 5.70
C GLY A 301 -1.59 21.80 6.19
N THR A 302 -1.49 20.54 6.64
CA THR A 302 -0.23 19.88 7.01
C THR A 302 0.19 18.95 5.89
N TRP A 303 1.36 19.20 5.34
CA TRP A 303 1.90 18.49 4.19
C TRP A 303 3.24 17.86 4.51
N TYR A 304 3.67 16.97 3.67
CA TYR A 304 5.01 16.39 3.69
C TYR A 304 5.63 16.59 2.33
N GLU A 305 6.64 17.45 2.26
CA GLU A 305 7.32 17.78 1.02
C GLU A 305 8.60 16.97 0.81
N ASN A 306 9.13 17.03 -0.39
CA ASN A 306 10.43 16.42 -0.69
C ASN A 306 11.54 17.23 -0.01
N GLY A 307 12.48 16.54 0.61
CA GLY A 307 13.61 17.16 1.28
C GLY A 307 14.92 16.45 0.97
N ASN A 308 16.04 17.15 1.09
CA ASN A 308 17.34 16.54 0.95
C ASN A 308 17.63 15.60 2.13
N MET A 309 17.95 14.33 1.88
CA MET A 309 18.19 13.33 2.93
C MET A 309 19.31 13.70 3.89
N ASN A 310 20.31 14.48 3.46
CA ASN A 310 21.49 14.80 4.28
C ASN A 310 21.30 16.02 5.18
N TYR A 311 20.43 16.95 4.79
CA TYR A 311 20.29 18.25 5.44
C TYR A 311 18.86 18.51 5.94
N GLY A 312 17.86 17.77 5.43
CA GLY A 312 16.45 18.01 5.73
C GLY A 312 15.90 19.30 5.13
N THR A 313 16.64 19.91 4.20
CA THR A 313 16.16 21.11 3.51
C THR A 313 15.10 20.71 2.49
N GLN A 314 13.99 21.43 2.52
CA GLN A 314 12.87 21.25 1.60
C GLN A 314 13.27 21.62 0.17
N VAL A 315 12.80 20.83 -0.79
CA VAL A 315 13.18 20.97 -2.21
C VAL A 315 11.96 21.27 -3.08
N HIS A 316 10.94 20.43 -3.00
CA HIS A 316 9.73 20.53 -3.83
C HIS A 316 8.46 20.35 -2.99
N PRO A 317 7.54 21.32 -2.96
CA PRO A 317 6.27 21.24 -2.23
C PRO A 317 5.25 20.41 -3.03
N GLU A 318 5.55 19.14 -3.22
CA GLU A 318 4.75 18.20 -4.00
C GLU A 318 4.04 17.20 -3.09
N PHE A 319 2.83 16.82 -3.50
CA PHE A 319 2.03 15.80 -2.84
C PHE A 319 1.40 14.90 -3.91
N SER A 320 1.46 13.59 -3.69
CA SER A 320 1.00 12.60 -4.64
C SER A 320 -0.25 11.86 -4.17
N ALA A 321 -0.92 11.19 -5.09
CA ALA A 321 -2.04 10.31 -4.78
C ALA A 321 -1.61 9.15 -3.85
N GLN A 322 -0.36 8.66 -3.96
CA GLN A 322 0.19 7.63 -3.07
C GLN A 322 0.36 8.15 -1.64
N SER A 323 0.79 9.41 -1.47
CA SER A 323 0.95 10.02 -0.13
C SER A 323 -0.35 10.05 0.68
N CYS A 324 -1.49 9.87 0.02
CA CYS A 324 -2.79 9.79 0.68
C CYS A 324 -2.95 8.56 1.61
N SER A 325 -2.04 7.58 1.60
CA SER A 325 -2.01 6.47 2.56
C SER A 325 -1.35 6.84 3.89
N PHE A 326 -0.56 7.90 3.92
CA PHE A 326 0.24 8.26 5.11
C PHE A 326 -0.59 8.53 6.37
N PRO A 327 -1.79 9.16 6.31
CA PRO A 327 -2.68 9.26 7.47
C PRO A 327 -3.05 7.91 8.09
N ALA A 328 -3.25 6.86 7.26
CA ALA A 328 -3.54 5.51 7.76
C ALA A 328 -2.36 4.96 8.57
N LEU A 329 -1.14 5.08 8.06
CA LEU A 329 0.08 4.66 8.77
C LEU A 329 0.22 5.40 10.11
N LEU A 330 0.05 6.72 10.12
CA LEU A 330 0.12 7.54 11.33
C LEU A 330 -0.94 7.12 12.36
N MET A 331 -2.17 6.82 11.94
CA MET A 331 -3.24 6.34 12.81
C MET A 331 -2.90 4.98 13.42
N LEU A 332 -2.42 4.03 12.62
CA LEU A 332 -2.03 2.68 13.05
C LEU A 332 -0.84 2.72 14.03
N TYR A 333 0.11 3.60 13.77
CA TYR A 333 1.26 3.85 14.65
C TYR A 333 0.86 4.52 15.99
N GLY A 334 -0.33 5.14 16.05
CA GLY A 334 -0.86 5.81 17.24
C GLY A 334 -0.68 7.32 17.27
N ASN A 335 -0.08 7.92 16.23
CA ASN A 335 0.02 9.38 16.11
C ASN A 335 -1.27 9.99 15.52
N LYS A 336 -2.35 9.91 16.30
CA LYS A 336 -3.70 10.31 15.87
C LYS A 336 -3.79 11.80 15.50
N THR A 337 -3.11 12.66 16.23
CA THR A 337 -3.14 14.11 15.97
C THR A 337 -2.53 14.44 14.61
N GLU A 338 -1.38 13.88 14.31
CA GLU A 338 -0.72 14.08 13.00
C GLU A 338 -1.53 13.45 11.88
N SER A 339 -2.09 12.25 12.11
CA SER A 339 -2.99 11.57 11.18
C SER A 339 -4.18 12.44 10.79
N ASP A 340 -4.84 13.05 11.77
CA ASP A 340 -5.96 13.97 11.53
C ASP A 340 -5.58 15.17 10.67
N LEU A 341 -4.44 15.80 10.99
CA LEU A 341 -3.98 16.99 10.28
C LEU A 341 -3.65 16.67 8.80
N VAL A 342 -2.96 15.57 8.55
CA VAL A 342 -2.61 15.15 7.18
C VAL A 342 -3.85 14.67 6.43
N PHE A 343 -4.80 14.03 7.10
CA PHE A 343 -6.04 13.60 6.43
C PHE A 343 -6.90 14.78 5.96
N GLU A 344 -6.93 15.90 6.70
CA GLU A 344 -7.55 17.13 6.21
C GLU A 344 -6.86 17.66 4.94
N SER A 345 -5.55 17.48 4.81
CA SER A 345 -4.83 17.81 3.57
C SER A 345 -5.19 16.86 2.42
N VAL A 346 -5.40 15.58 2.70
CA VAL A 346 -5.90 14.61 1.70
C VAL A 346 -7.30 15.01 1.19
N ILE A 347 -8.21 15.42 2.09
CA ILE A 347 -9.53 15.92 1.70
C ILE A 347 -9.40 17.14 0.78
N ARG A 348 -8.50 18.09 1.10
CA ARG A 348 -8.24 19.28 0.27
C ARG A 348 -7.69 18.91 -1.09
N TYR A 349 -6.67 18.04 -1.09
CA TYR A 349 -6.04 17.54 -2.31
C TYR A 349 -7.07 16.93 -3.27
N TRP A 350 -7.97 16.07 -2.75
CA TRP A 350 -9.07 15.50 -3.52
C TRP A 350 -10.05 16.55 -4.01
N SER A 351 -10.44 17.46 -3.13
CA SER A 351 -11.52 18.43 -3.39
C SER A 351 -11.15 19.53 -4.37
N GLU A 352 -9.86 19.72 -4.66
CA GLU A 352 -9.41 20.81 -5.55
C GLU A 352 -10.00 20.65 -6.96
N TYR A 353 -10.10 19.40 -7.45
CA TYR A 353 -10.67 19.08 -8.76
C TYR A 353 -11.84 18.07 -8.69
N GLY A 354 -12.27 17.69 -7.49
CA GLY A 354 -13.24 16.61 -7.29
C GLY A 354 -12.65 15.20 -7.40
N MET A 355 -11.39 15.09 -7.85
CA MET A 355 -10.57 13.89 -7.92
C MET A 355 -9.10 14.27 -7.65
N ALA A 356 -8.35 13.42 -6.96
CA ALA A 356 -6.94 13.65 -6.71
C ALA A 356 -6.10 13.44 -8.00
N PRO A 357 -5.33 14.42 -8.47
CA PRO A 357 -4.34 14.15 -9.52
C PRO A 357 -3.22 13.23 -9.00
N GLU A 358 -2.45 12.59 -9.88
CA GLU A 358 -1.31 11.76 -9.43
C GLU A 358 -0.24 12.58 -8.71
N LEU A 359 -0.01 13.84 -9.13
CA LEU A 359 0.98 14.72 -8.49
C LEU A 359 0.58 16.19 -8.63
N MET A 360 0.66 16.94 -7.55
CA MET A 360 0.37 18.38 -7.50
C MET A 360 1.35 19.10 -6.57
N ASN A 361 1.72 20.32 -6.94
CA ASN A 361 2.34 21.27 -6.02
C ASN A 361 1.25 21.86 -5.11
N TYR A 362 1.28 21.53 -3.82
CA TYR A 362 0.21 21.92 -2.88
C TYR A 362 0.23 23.40 -2.48
N LYS A 363 1.34 24.12 -2.73
CA LYS A 363 1.43 25.58 -2.48
C LYS A 363 0.82 26.38 -3.64
N SER A 364 1.28 26.10 -4.86
CA SER A 364 0.81 26.82 -6.05
C SER A 364 -0.49 26.23 -6.63
N LYS A 365 -0.88 25.02 -6.20
CA LYS A 365 -1.98 24.21 -6.76
C LYS A 365 -1.76 23.80 -8.22
N GLN A 366 -0.53 23.92 -8.71
CA GLN A 366 -0.18 23.48 -10.05
C GLN A 366 -0.23 21.95 -10.14
N VAL A 367 -1.02 21.44 -11.05
CA VAL A 367 -1.04 20.01 -11.39
C VAL A 367 0.20 19.67 -12.18
N ILE A 368 0.99 18.70 -11.72
CA ILE A 368 2.23 18.23 -12.35
C ILE A 368 1.94 16.97 -13.16
N SER A 369 1.19 16.01 -12.57
CA SER A 369 0.65 14.85 -13.27
C SER A 369 -0.85 14.82 -13.09
N ALA A 370 -1.59 15.00 -14.17
CA ALA A 370 -3.03 15.28 -14.13
C ALA A 370 -3.92 14.01 -14.10
N SER A 371 -3.35 12.85 -14.31
CA SER A 371 -4.10 11.60 -14.34
C SER A 371 -4.62 11.23 -12.93
N TYR A 372 -5.68 10.41 -12.92
CA TYR A 372 -6.14 9.69 -11.74
C TYR A 372 -6.31 8.20 -12.08
N LEU A 373 -5.49 7.37 -11.47
CA LEU A 373 -5.35 5.95 -11.79
C LEU A 373 -6.21 5.03 -10.90
N LEU A 374 -7.35 5.49 -10.43
CA LEU A 374 -8.26 4.72 -9.56
C LEU A 374 -7.62 4.30 -8.21
N ARG A 375 -6.77 5.14 -7.68
CA ARG A 375 -5.89 4.89 -6.52
C ARG A 375 -6.65 4.52 -5.23
N PRO A 376 -6.20 3.49 -4.49
CA PRO A 376 -6.83 3.03 -3.24
C PRO A 376 -6.50 3.90 -2.02
N GLN A 377 -5.41 4.66 -2.01
CA GLN A 377 -4.82 5.28 -0.83
C GLN A 377 -5.76 6.23 -0.08
N PRO A 378 -6.58 7.08 -0.73
CA PRO A 378 -7.53 7.93 -0.01
C PRO A 378 -8.60 7.12 0.73
N LEU A 379 -9.09 6.03 0.10
CA LEU A 379 -10.09 5.13 0.70
C LEU A 379 -9.48 4.28 1.82
N LEU A 380 -8.23 3.83 1.69
CA LEU A 380 -7.48 3.18 2.77
C LEU A 380 -7.42 4.07 4.01
N SER A 381 -6.99 5.32 3.84
CA SER A 381 -6.92 6.27 4.96
C SER A 381 -8.29 6.52 5.58
N ALA A 382 -9.32 6.73 4.76
CA ALA A 382 -10.68 6.92 5.26
C ALA A 382 -11.18 5.69 6.06
N ALA A 383 -10.96 4.47 5.57
CA ALA A 383 -11.39 3.24 6.25
C ALA A 383 -10.66 3.03 7.58
N VAL A 384 -9.33 3.21 7.60
CA VAL A 384 -8.51 3.08 8.82
C VAL A 384 -8.88 4.14 9.85
N LEU A 385 -8.99 5.40 9.43
CA LEU A 385 -9.35 6.48 10.34
C LEU A 385 -10.79 6.33 10.85
N ASN A 386 -11.73 5.88 10.02
CA ASN A 386 -13.10 5.61 10.44
C ASN A 386 -13.15 4.50 11.51
N LYS A 387 -12.32 3.46 11.37
CA LYS A 387 -12.22 2.36 12.31
C LYS A 387 -11.64 2.79 13.66
N TYR A 388 -10.56 3.59 13.67
CA TYR A 388 -9.78 3.86 14.89
C TYR A 388 -9.88 5.28 15.43
N GLY A 389 -10.35 6.22 14.61
CA GLY A 389 -10.31 7.66 14.93
C GLY A 389 -11.56 8.23 15.59
N ASN A 390 -12.69 7.52 15.54
CA ASN A 390 -13.94 7.87 16.22
C ASN A 390 -14.53 9.26 15.85
N LYS A 391 -14.41 9.68 14.57
CA LYS A 391 -15.00 10.93 14.04
C LYS A 391 -15.85 10.65 12.80
N SER A 392 -17.09 11.12 12.78
CA SER A 392 -18.00 10.99 11.63
C SER A 392 -17.42 11.56 10.32
N ARG A 393 -16.48 12.51 10.45
CA ARG A 393 -15.81 13.15 9.31
C ARG A 393 -15.03 12.16 8.43
N TYR A 394 -14.51 11.08 8.98
CA TYR A 394 -13.76 10.08 8.21
C TYR A 394 -14.69 9.29 7.27
N LEU A 395 -15.85 8.87 7.78
CA LEU A 395 -16.86 8.24 6.96
C LEU A 395 -17.40 9.21 5.88
N GLN A 396 -17.63 10.47 6.24
CA GLN A 396 -18.09 11.49 5.29
C GLN A 396 -17.05 11.71 4.17
N ALA A 397 -15.76 11.81 4.50
CA ALA A 397 -14.69 11.97 3.53
C ALA A 397 -14.56 10.74 2.61
N GLY A 398 -14.54 9.55 3.18
CA GLY A 398 -14.47 8.31 2.40
C GLY A 398 -15.69 8.13 1.50
N ASN A 399 -16.88 8.48 1.98
CA ASN A 399 -18.11 8.50 1.15
C ASN A 399 -18.00 9.52 0.01
N TYR A 400 -17.44 10.68 0.28
CA TYR A 400 -17.18 11.68 -0.76
C TYR A 400 -16.20 11.14 -1.81
N PHE A 401 -15.09 10.54 -1.41
CA PHE A 401 -14.12 9.93 -2.33
C PHE A 401 -14.76 8.85 -3.19
N TYR A 402 -15.49 7.93 -2.58
CA TYR A 402 -16.15 6.85 -3.30
C TYR A 402 -17.22 7.33 -4.26
N THR A 403 -18.08 8.26 -3.84
CA THR A 403 -19.16 8.78 -4.71
C THR A 403 -18.61 9.57 -5.90
N GLN A 404 -17.51 10.32 -5.72
CA GLN A 404 -16.83 10.98 -6.84
C GLN A 404 -16.16 9.97 -7.78
N LEU A 405 -15.52 8.92 -7.23
CA LEU A 405 -14.97 7.81 -8.02
C LEU A 405 -16.05 7.18 -8.91
N VAL A 406 -17.19 6.81 -8.35
CA VAL A 406 -18.30 6.26 -9.12
C VAL A 406 -18.80 7.26 -10.16
N LYS A 407 -19.02 8.51 -9.75
CA LYS A 407 -19.53 9.56 -10.64
C LYS A 407 -18.65 9.81 -11.86
N PHE A 408 -17.35 9.86 -11.69
CA PHE A 408 -16.43 10.30 -12.74
C PHE A 408 -15.72 9.17 -13.47
N CYS A 409 -15.52 8.02 -12.81
CA CYS A 409 -14.72 6.92 -13.37
C CYS A 409 -15.55 5.73 -13.84
N ARG A 410 -16.81 5.58 -13.38
CA ARG A 410 -17.67 4.49 -13.85
C ARG A 410 -17.97 4.65 -15.35
N ASN A 411 -17.91 3.53 -16.05
CA ASN A 411 -18.39 3.36 -17.41
C ASN A 411 -19.60 2.42 -17.36
N ASP A 412 -20.73 2.86 -17.86
CA ASP A 412 -22.00 2.13 -17.71
C ASP A 412 -21.98 0.77 -18.41
N ASP A 413 -21.24 0.65 -19.50
CA ASP A 413 -21.17 -0.57 -20.31
C ASP A 413 -20.07 -1.52 -19.84
N ASN A 414 -18.91 -0.99 -19.42
CA ASN A 414 -17.67 -1.75 -19.26
C ASN A 414 -16.86 -1.40 -18.00
N GLY A 415 -17.48 -1.40 -16.81
CA GLY A 415 -16.75 -1.28 -15.54
C GLY A 415 -16.32 0.14 -15.18
N PHE A 416 -15.04 0.34 -14.89
CA PHE A 416 -14.47 1.63 -14.53
C PHE A 416 -13.28 1.95 -15.42
N VAL A 417 -12.98 3.25 -15.54
CA VAL A 417 -11.86 3.76 -16.32
C VAL A 417 -11.12 4.85 -15.55
N ALA A 418 -9.81 4.87 -15.66
CA ALA A 418 -8.98 5.94 -15.14
C ALA A 418 -9.29 7.29 -15.84
N LEU A 419 -8.81 8.39 -15.26
CA LEU A 419 -8.84 9.71 -15.90
C LEU A 419 -7.46 10.06 -16.39
N ARG A 420 -7.38 10.59 -17.62
CA ARG A 420 -6.16 11.17 -18.18
C ARG A 420 -5.88 12.54 -17.57
N ASP A 421 -6.94 13.29 -17.30
CA ASP A 421 -6.85 14.62 -16.71
C ASP A 421 -8.05 14.87 -15.79
N VAL A 422 -7.78 15.07 -14.49
CA VAL A 422 -8.81 15.35 -13.48
C VAL A 422 -9.53 16.69 -13.70
N ARG A 423 -8.93 17.63 -14.42
CA ARG A 423 -9.48 18.96 -14.72
C ARG A 423 -10.54 18.91 -15.82
N THR A 424 -10.35 18.04 -16.81
CA THR A 424 -11.23 17.90 -17.98
C THR A 424 -12.13 16.67 -17.88
N LEU A 425 -11.82 15.74 -16.96
CA LEU A 425 -12.46 14.43 -16.81
C LEU A 425 -12.30 13.53 -18.05
N GLU A 426 -11.27 13.79 -18.86
CA GLU A 426 -10.93 12.95 -20.01
C GLU A 426 -10.62 11.53 -19.54
N LYS A 427 -11.27 10.54 -20.15
CA LYS A 427 -11.12 9.12 -19.82
C LYS A 427 -9.80 8.57 -20.34
N MET A 428 -9.23 7.62 -19.60
CA MET A 428 -8.07 6.84 -20.01
C MET A 428 -8.42 5.36 -19.97
N ASP A 429 -8.07 4.63 -21.02
CA ASP A 429 -8.37 3.20 -21.17
C ASP A 429 -7.49 2.33 -20.27
N GLN A 430 -7.77 2.41 -18.97
CA GLN A 430 -7.00 1.71 -17.93
C GLN A 430 -7.90 1.34 -16.76
N LEU A 431 -7.84 0.06 -16.36
CA LEU A 431 -8.45 -0.50 -15.17
C LEU A 431 -7.46 -1.50 -14.57
N ASP A 432 -6.67 -1.02 -13.63
CA ASP A 432 -5.56 -1.77 -13.03
C ASP A 432 -6.06 -2.82 -12.01
N TYR A 433 -5.29 -3.88 -11.82
CA TYR A 433 -5.58 -5.00 -10.91
C TYR A 433 -5.87 -4.55 -9.47
N TYR A 434 -5.18 -3.51 -8.97
CA TYR A 434 -5.37 -3.02 -7.61
C TYR A 434 -6.75 -2.36 -7.38
N PHE A 435 -7.48 -2.03 -8.43
CA PHE A 435 -8.86 -1.57 -8.29
C PHE A 435 -9.73 -2.64 -7.64
N PHE A 436 -9.56 -3.89 -8.05
CA PHE A 436 -10.26 -5.06 -7.49
C PHE A 436 -9.66 -5.45 -6.12
N GLY A 437 -8.34 -5.49 -6.02
CA GLY A 437 -7.61 -5.98 -4.83
C GLY A 437 -7.56 -4.99 -3.67
N ALA A 438 -7.65 -3.69 -3.93
CA ALA A 438 -7.45 -2.65 -2.93
C ALA A 438 -8.53 -1.57 -2.95
N THR A 439 -8.79 -0.89 -4.09
CA THR A 439 -9.68 0.27 -4.11
C THR A 439 -11.10 -0.10 -3.67
N LEU A 440 -11.72 -1.10 -4.29
CA LEU A 440 -13.04 -1.57 -3.91
C LEU A 440 -13.05 -2.31 -2.57
N LYS A 441 -11.96 -2.98 -2.20
CA LYS A 441 -11.79 -3.59 -0.87
C LYS A 441 -11.89 -2.55 0.24
N TYR A 442 -11.13 -1.47 0.16
CA TYR A 442 -11.15 -0.41 1.18
C TYR A 442 -12.47 0.37 1.18
N ALA A 443 -13.09 0.58 0.02
CA ALA A 443 -14.44 1.12 -0.06
C ALA A 443 -15.46 0.21 0.66
N TYR A 444 -15.38 -1.10 0.47
CA TYR A 444 -16.24 -2.05 1.16
C TYR A 444 -16.02 -2.05 2.67
N MET A 445 -14.76 -2.05 3.13
CA MET A 445 -14.42 -1.99 4.54
C MET A 445 -14.88 -0.68 5.21
N LEU A 446 -14.95 0.42 4.47
CA LEU A 446 -15.46 1.70 4.98
C LEU A 446 -16.94 1.60 5.40
N TYR A 447 -17.73 0.80 4.68
CA TYR A 447 -19.18 0.71 4.88
C TYR A 447 -19.64 -0.56 5.59
N ASN A 448 -18.86 -1.62 5.57
CA ASN A 448 -19.21 -2.91 6.16
C ASN A 448 -18.39 -3.17 7.43
N SER A 449 -19.06 -3.23 8.58
CA SER A 449 -18.42 -3.38 9.89
C SER A 449 -17.72 -4.73 10.07
N GLU A 450 -18.24 -5.81 9.47
CA GLU A 450 -17.59 -7.14 9.53
C GLU A 450 -16.30 -7.13 8.70
N ALA A 451 -16.33 -6.57 7.49
CA ALA A 451 -15.13 -6.40 6.68
C ALA A 451 -14.11 -5.48 7.37
N ALA A 452 -14.53 -4.45 8.08
CA ALA A 452 -13.65 -3.57 8.84
C ALA A 452 -12.90 -4.29 9.98
N ARG A 453 -13.35 -5.47 10.43
CA ARG A 453 -12.64 -6.27 11.44
C ARG A 453 -11.32 -6.85 10.92
N TYR A 454 -11.17 -6.98 9.61
CA TYR A 454 -9.88 -7.39 9.05
C TYR A 454 -8.75 -6.40 9.39
N LEU A 455 -9.04 -5.11 9.62
CA LEU A 455 -8.05 -4.14 10.10
C LEU A 455 -7.50 -4.50 11.48
N ASP A 456 -8.33 -5.11 12.36
CA ASP A 456 -7.90 -5.55 13.70
C ASP A 456 -6.99 -6.79 13.62
N THR A 457 -7.27 -7.72 12.72
CA THR A 457 -6.68 -9.06 12.67
C THR A 457 -5.59 -9.23 11.60
N HIS A 458 -5.48 -8.31 10.64
CA HIS A 458 -4.53 -8.39 9.53
C HIS A 458 -3.74 -7.08 9.36
N VAL A 459 -2.60 -7.17 8.70
CA VAL A 459 -1.92 -6.06 8.05
C VAL A 459 -2.13 -6.18 6.55
N PHE A 460 -2.01 -5.06 5.82
CA PHE A 460 -2.25 -5.00 4.38
C PHE A 460 -1.00 -4.48 3.69
N ASN A 461 -0.54 -5.15 2.64
CA ASN A 461 0.54 -4.62 1.82
C ASN A 461 0.04 -3.50 0.87
N ALA A 462 0.94 -2.96 0.06
CA ALA A 462 0.65 -1.89 -0.89
C ALA A 462 -0.40 -2.26 -1.95
N SER A 463 -0.52 -3.55 -2.29
CA SER A 463 -1.49 -4.07 -3.25
C SER A 463 -2.82 -4.52 -2.61
N GLY A 464 -2.98 -4.29 -1.30
CA GLY A 464 -4.20 -4.66 -0.56
C GLY A 464 -4.28 -6.13 -0.18
N MET A 465 -3.17 -6.90 -0.28
CA MET A 465 -3.12 -8.28 0.22
C MET A 465 -3.06 -8.28 1.73
N MET A 466 -3.78 -9.19 2.35
CA MET A 466 -3.97 -9.28 3.81
C MET A 466 -3.08 -10.37 4.38
N PHE A 467 -2.38 -10.08 5.47
CA PHE A 467 -1.57 -11.04 6.21
C PHE A 467 -2.00 -11.09 7.67
N LYS A 468 -2.29 -12.29 8.15
CA LYS A 468 -2.86 -12.52 9.48
C LYS A 468 -1.85 -12.25 10.58
N LYS A 469 -2.18 -11.30 11.45
CA LYS A 469 -1.39 -10.99 12.65
C LYS A 469 -1.30 -12.19 13.59
N PRO A 470 -0.25 -12.31 14.42
CA PRO A 470 -0.24 -13.28 15.49
C PRO A 470 -1.49 -13.13 16.38
N SER A 471 -2.08 -14.25 16.80
CA SER A 471 -3.12 -14.23 17.83
C SER A 471 -2.50 -13.71 19.14
N ASN A 472 -3.17 -12.76 19.76
CA ASN A 472 -2.84 -12.39 21.15
C ASN A 472 -3.33 -13.56 22.03
N GLU A 473 -2.47 -14.57 22.25
CA GLU A 473 -2.67 -15.55 23.32
C GLU A 473 -2.21 -15.00 24.66
#